data_2f1c94fedb6dfe7eeea81b16cab19dbc
#
_entry.id   2f1c94fedb6dfe7eeea81b16cab19dbc
#
_cell.length_a   1.000
_cell.length_b   1.000
_cell.length_c   1.000
_cell.angle_alpha   90.00
_cell.angle_beta   90.00
_cell.angle_gamma   90.00
#
_symmetry.space_group_name_H-M   'P 1'
#
loop_
_entity.id
_entity.type
_entity.pdbx_description
1 polymer ?
#
loop_
_entity_poly.entity_id
_entity_poly.type
_entity_poly.pdbx_seq_one_letter_code
_entity_poly.pdbx_strand_id
1 'polypeptide(L)'
;MSGGRSGLAGFVDQLEETVIAVLLGLMTAVTFANVIARFFFNSNILWALELTVFMFAWLVLLGASYAVKKHAHLGVDAIVNILGQGGRRALGLISVAACLICARLLLKGAYDYWAVFADLPPTSGRWFPTGLDMKARSQSFYEVQDVPMIGLFAFLEDLINYGDSYEKLPKVVPYLVMPISMILLVYRFAQAAVGIWKGDADRL
;
A
#
# COMPACT_ATOMS: atom_id res chain seq x y z
N MET A 1 1.93 19.69 22.57
CA MET A 1 3.32 20.12 22.35
C MET A 1 4.04 18.94 21.71
N SER A 2 4.30 19.03 20.40
CA SER A 2 4.87 17.95 19.60
C SER A 2 6.37 17.87 19.84
N GLY A 3 6.80 16.90 20.65
CA GLY A 3 8.20 16.51 20.71
C GLY A 3 8.62 15.95 19.36
N GLY A 4 9.43 16.72 18.61
CA GLY A 4 9.90 16.36 17.30
C GLY A 4 10.61 15.01 17.30
N ARG A 5 10.01 13.99 16.72
CA ARG A 5 10.73 12.84 16.21
C ARG A 5 11.54 13.33 15.00
N SER A 6 12.69 13.94 15.30
CA SER A 6 13.67 14.34 14.29
C SER A 6 14.34 13.10 13.74
N GLY A 7 14.08 12.78 12.48
CA GLY A 7 14.69 11.66 11.80
C GLY A 7 13.81 11.09 10.70
N LEU A 8 14.29 10.08 10.00
CA LEU A 8 13.60 9.36 8.93
C LEU A 8 12.17 8.94 9.30
N ALA A 9 11.93 8.55 10.56
CA ALA A 9 10.60 8.16 11.03
C ALA A 9 9.59 9.32 10.97
N GLY A 10 9.99 10.54 11.34
CA GLY A 10 9.12 11.72 11.24
C GLY A 10 8.82 12.11 9.81
N PHE A 11 9.80 11.96 8.91
CA PHE A 11 9.60 12.21 7.49
C PHE A 11 8.61 11.22 6.85
N VAL A 12 8.77 9.92 7.11
CA VAL A 12 7.83 8.89 6.65
C VAL A 12 6.42 9.16 7.16
N ASP A 13 6.30 9.59 8.40
CA ASP A 13 5.04 9.92 9.04
C ASP A 13 4.29 11.06 8.34
N GLN A 14 4.99 12.15 8.05
CA GLN A 14 4.42 13.28 7.32
C GLN A 14 4.07 12.92 5.88
N LEU A 15 4.89 12.10 5.25
CA LEU A 15 4.67 11.65 3.88
C LEU A 15 3.41 10.79 3.77
N GLU A 16 3.20 9.83 4.69
CA GLU A 16 1.97 9.02 4.74
C GLU A 16 0.72 9.91 4.88
N GLU A 17 0.72 10.83 5.86
CA GLU A 17 -0.42 11.75 6.10
C GLU A 17 -0.70 12.63 4.88
N THR A 18 0.34 13.19 4.27
CA THR A 18 0.20 14.04 3.08
C THR A 18 -0.33 13.26 1.88
N VAL A 19 0.20 12.06 1.63
CA VAL A 19 -0.24 11.22 0.50
C VAL A 19 -1.72 10.83 0.67
N ILE A 20 -2.14 10.42 1.87
CA ILE A 20 -3.55 10.08 2.17
C ILE A 20 -4.45 11.30 1.91
N ALA A 21 -4.07 12.48 2.39
CA ALA A 21 -4.86 13.71 2.19
C ALA A 21 -4.93 14.11 0.71
N VAL A 22 -3.83 14.02 -0.02
CA VAL A 22 -3.78 14.32 -1.46
C VAL A 22 -4.62 13.33 -2.26
N LEU A 23 -4.52 12.03 -1.97
CA LEU A 23 -5.35 11.01 -2.63
C LEU A 23 -6.84 11.28 -2.44
N LEU A 24 -7.28 11.59 -1.22
CA LEU A 24 -8.67 11.91 -0.93
C LEU A 24 -9.12 13.16 -1.69
N GLY A 25 -8.30 14.21 -1.73
CA GLY A 25 -8.57 15.43 -2.49
C GLY A 25 -8.67 15.18 -3.99
N LEU A 26 -7.74 14.40 -4.56
CA LEU A 26 -7.74 14.04 -5.98
C LEU A 26 -8.96 13.18 -6.34
N MET A 27 -9.32 12.18 -5.52
CA MET A 27 -10.53 11.40 -5.73
C MET A 27 -11.77 12.27 -5.79
N THR A 28 -11.89 13.22 -4.86
CA THR A 28 -13.02 14.18 -4.83
C THR A 28 -13.02 15.04 -6.10
N ALA A 29 -11.87 15.57 -6.50
CA ALA A 29 -11.74 16.41 -7.69
C ALA A 29 -12.11 15.67 -8.98
N VAL A 30 -11.58 14.44 -9.15
CA VAL A 30 -11.86 13.60 -10.34
C VAL A 30 -13.33 13.20 -10.40
N THR A 31 -13.90 12.80 -9.27
CA THR A 31 -15.32 12.45 -9.21
C THR A 31 -16.20 13.67 -9.52
N PHE A 32 -15.86 14.82 -8.99
CA PHE A 32 -16.58 16.08 -9.27
C PHE A 32 -16.46 16.48 -10.73
N ALA A 33 -15.27 16.39 -11.32
CA ALA A 33 -15.06 16.65 -12.74
C ALA A 33 -15.90 15.72 -13.63
N ASN A 34 -16.00 14.43 -13.29
CA ASN A 34 -16.82 13.46 -14.00
C ASN A 34 -18.32 13.79 -13.91
N VAL A 35 -18.77 14.26 -12.74
CA VAL A 35 -20.16 14.74 -12.55
C VAL A 35 -20.43 15.95 -13.44
N ILE A 36 -19.53 16.94 -13.47
CA ILE A 36 -19.66 18.12 -14.36
C ILE A 36 -19.70 17.68 -15.83
N ALA A 37 -18.78 16.81 -16.26
CA ALA A 37 -18.75 16.31 -17.63
C ALA A 37 -20.09 15.66 -18.03
N ARG A 38 -20.67 14.87 -17.14
CA ARG A 38 -21.95 14.20 -17.37
C ARG A 38 -23.12 15.17 -17.47
N PHE A 39 -23.20 16.17 -16.57
CA PHE A 39 -24.35 17.07 -16.53
C PHE A 39 -24.29 18.20 -17.55
N PHE A 40 -23.11 18.78 -17.80
CA PHE A 40 -22.95 19.92 -18.69
C PHE A 40 -22.60 19.52 -20.14
N PHE A 41 -21.82 18.44 -20.31
CA PHE A 41 -21.35 18.01 -21.61
C PHE A 41 -22.00 16.73 -22.11
N ASN A 42 -22.91 16.14 -21.31
CA ASN A 42 -23.56 14.86 -21.61
C ASN A 42 -22.57 13.76 -22.02
N SER A 43 -21.38 13.79 -21.43
CA SER A 43 -20.26 12.88 -21.69
C SER A 43 -19.72 12.31 -20.38
N ASN A 44 -19.29 11.07 -20.37
CA ASN A 44 -18.61 10.46 -19.23
C ASN A 44 -17.09 10.42 -19.47
N ILE A 45 -16.34 10.71 -18.42
CA ILE A 45 -14.89 10.49 -18.41
C ILE A 45 -14.65 9.03 -18.03
N LEU A 46 -14.47 8.13 -19.00
CA LEU A 46 -14.38 6.69 -18.77
C LEU A 46 -13.26 6.32 -17.79
N TRP A 47 -12.08 6.89 -17.97
CA TRP A 47 -10.93 6.62 -17.10
C TRP A 47 -11.09 7.16 -15.66
N ALA A 48 -12.02 8.09 -15.40
CA ALA A 48 -12.20 8.69 -14.07
C ALA A 48 -12.62 7.66 -13.03
N LEU A 49 -13.49 6.72 -13.40
CA LEU A 49 -13.93 5.66 -12.50
C LEU A 49 -12.78 4.73 -12.13
N GLU A 50 -12.04 4.24 -13.12
CA GLU A 50 -10.92 3.33 -12.91
C GLU A 50 -9.83 4.00 -12.07
N LEU A 51 -9.47 5.25 -12.40
CA LEU A 51 -8.48 6.02 -11.64
C LEU A 51 -8.91 6.22 -10.17
N THR A 52 -10.20 6.51 -9.93
CA THR A 52 -10.73 6.65 -8.57
C THR A 52 -10.62 5.35 -7.79
N VAL A 53 -10.87 4.20 -8.41
CA VAL A 53 -10.69 2.89 -7.77
C VAL A 53 -9.23 2.64 -7.39
N PHE A 54 -8.28 2.99 -8.26
CA PHE A 54 -6.86 2.87 -7.94
C PHE A 54 -6.45 3.80 -6.79
N MET A 55 -6.87 5.07 -6.82
CA MET A 55 -6.60 6.01 -5.73
C MET A 55 -7.23 5.53 -4.41
N PHE A 56 -8.42 4.95 -4.45
CA PHE A 56 -9.06 4.36 -3.27
C PHE A 56 -8.26 3.16 -2.72
N ALA A 57 -7.79 2.27 -3.59
CA ALA A 57 -6.93 1.17 -3.17
C ALA A 57 -5.63 1.67 -2.49
N TRP A 58 -5.00 2.71 -3.06
CA TRP A 58 -3.85 3.35 -2.45
C TRP A 58 -4.17 3.94 -1.07
N LEU A 59 -5.29 4.65 -0.97
CA LEU A 59 -5.74 5.26 0.29
C LEU A 59 -5.98 4.21 1.37
N VAL A 60 -6.66 3.12 1.05
CA VAL A 60 -6.96 2.04 2.01
C VAL A 60 -5.68 1.32 2.45
N LEU A 61 -4.82 0.97 1.51
CA LEU A 61 -3.60 0.21 1.81
C LEU A 61 -2.57 1.03 2.61
N LEU A 62 -2.37 2.30 2.27
CA LEU A 62 -1.52 3.21 3.05
C LEU A 62 -2.18 3.58 4.38
N GLY A 63 -3.50 3.77 4.39
CA GLY A 63 -4.28 4.04 5.59
C GLY A 63 -4.22 2.90 6.61
N ALA A 64 -4.14 1.64 6.16
CA ALA A 64 -3.94 0.50 7.05
C ALA A 64 -2.63 0.60 7.84
N SER A 65 -1.51 0.97 7.18
CA SER A 65 -0.23 1.21 7.85
C SER A 65 -0.33 2.36 8.86
N TYR A 66 -0.98 3.45 8.46
CA TYR A 66 -1.21 4.61 9.32
C TYR A 66 -2.08 4.29 10.54
N ALA A 67 -3.12 3.45 10.38
CA ALA A 67 -3.98 3.01 11.48
C ALA A 67 -3.21 2.23 12.54
N VAL A 68 -2.29 1.35 12.12
CA VAL A 68 -1.38 0.65 13.05
C VAL A 68 -0.52 1.63 13.85
N LYS A 69 0.01 2.67 13.18
CA LYS A 69 0.80 3.71 13.83
C LYS A 69 0.03 4.48 14.90
N LYS A 70 -1.24 4.79 14.63
CA LYS A 70 -2.10 5.54 15.59
C LYS A 70 -2.71 4.66 16.68
N HIS A 71 -2.28 3.40 16.78
CA HIS A 71 -2.80 2.44 17.77
C HIS A 71 -4.34 2.32 17.75
N ALA A 72 -4.92 2.39 16.54
CA ALA A 72 -6.37 2.35 16.35
C ALA A 72 -7.01 0.97 16.63
N HIS A 73 -6.31 0.10 17.38
CA HIS A 73 -6.83 -1.22 17.76
C HIS A 73 -7.68 -1.15 19.04
N LEU A 74 -8.73 -0.35 19.00
CA LEU A 74 -9.64 -0.05 20.11
C LEU A 74 -10.34 -1.28 20.75
N GLY A 75 -10.24 -2.46 20.14
CA GLY A 75 -10.94 -3.66 20.64
C GLY A 75 -10.15 -4.50 21.67
N VAL A 76 -8.83 -4.35 21.71
CA VAL A 76 -7.97 -5.20 22.55
C VAL A 76 -7.74 -4.60 23.94
N ASP A 77 -7.85 -3.29 24.07
CA ASP A 77 -7.53 -2.55 25.31
C ASP A 77 -8.40 -2.95 26.50
N ALA A 78 -9.68 -3.28 26.26
CA ALA A 78 -10.60 -3.67 27.33
C ALA A 78 -10.19 -4.99 28.02
N ILE A 79 -9.70 -5.96 27.27
CA ILE A 79 -9.28 -7.27 27.79
C ILE A 79 -7.88 -7.19 28.41
N VAL A 80 -7.01 -6.39 27.79
CA VAL A 80 -5.62 -6.22 28.24
C VAL A 80 -5.53 -5.48 29.57
N ASN A 81 -6.47 -4.56 29.85
CA ASN A 81 -6.52 -3.82 31.12
C ASN A 81 -6.90 -4.65 32.33
N ILE A 82 -7.47 -5.87 32.15
CA ILE A 82 -7.82 -6.79 33.23
C ILE A 82 -6.59 -7.62 33.68
N LEU A 83 -5.57 -7.73 32.85
CA LEU A 83 -4.37 -8.53 33.12
C LEU A 83 -3.30 -7.69 33.84
N GLY A 84 -2.60 -8.29 34.79
CA GLY A 84 -1.44 -7.69 35.43
C GLY A 84 -0.29 -7.40 34.42
N GLN A 85 0.66 -6.53 34.77
CA GLN A 85 1.74 -6.06 33.90
C GLN A 85 2.45 -7.18 33.11
N GLY A 86 2.74 -8.32 33.73
CA GLY A 86 3.40 -9.45 33.08
C GLY A 86 2.52 -10.12 32.00
N GLY A 87 1.24 -10.33 32.30
CA GLY A 87 0.28 -10.91 31.36
C GLY A 87 0.01 -10.00 30.17
N ARG A 88 -0.12 -8.70 30.42
CA ARG A 88 -0.27 -7.67 29.39
C ARG A 88 0.89 -7.67 28.39
N ARG A 89 2.14 -7.72 28.88
CA ARG A 89 3.33 -7.77 28.04
C ARG A 89 3.41 -9.05 27.22
N ALA A 90 3.13 -10.21 27.82
CA ALA A 90 3.16 -11.49 27.13
C ALA A 90 2.10 -11.54 26.01
N LEU A 91 0.86 -11.15 26.32
CA LEU A 91 -0.22 -11.12 25.33
C LEU A 91 0.07 -10.14 24.18
N GLY A 92 0.61 -8.96 24.49
CA GLY A 92 1.03 -7.98 23.48
C GLY A 92 2.10 -8.50 22.53
N LEU A 93 3.12 -9.20 23.06
CA LEU A 93 4.17 -9.81 22.23
C LEU A 93 3.63 -10.94 21.34
N ILE A 94 2.74 -11.78 21.85
CA ILE A 94 2.09 -12.85 21.06
C ILE A 94 1.25 -12.23 19.94
N SER A 95 0.45 -11.21 20.25
CA SER A 95 -0.38 -10.52 19.27
C SER A 95 0.45 -9.88 18.14
N VAL A 96 1.49 -9.13 18.52
CA VAL A 96 2.37 -8.50 17.51
C VAL A 96 3.14 -9.54 16.70
N ALA A 97 3.56 -10.65 17.31
CA ALA A 97 4.22 -11.74 16.57
C ALA A 97 3.27 -12.36 15.54
N ALA A 98 2.00 -12.60 15.88
CA ALA A 98 1.00 -13.08 14.95
C ALA A 98 0.76 -12.07 13.82
N CYS A 99 0.64 -10.77 14.13
CA CYS A 99 0.50 -9.69 13.14
C CYS A 99 1.72 -9.61 12.21
N LEU A 100 2.94 -9.76 12.72
CA LEU A 100 4.15 -9.78 11.90
C LEU A 100 4.18 -10.96 10.93
N ILE A 101 3.78 -12.15 11.39
CA ILE A 101 3.69 -13.33 10.53
C ILE A 101 2.68 -13.08 9.40
N CYS A 102 1.48 -12.61 9.74
CA CYS A 102 0.46 -12.27 8.75
C CYS A 102 0.95 -11.19 7.77
N ALA A 103 1.56 -10.11 8.26
CA ALA A 103 2.07 -9.04 7.41
C ALA A 103 3.18 -9.51 6.47
N ARG A 104 4.05 -10.43 6.92
CA ARG A 104 5.08 -11.06 6.08
C ARG A 104 4.49 -11.94 4.97
N LEU A 105 3.45 -12.72 5.29
CA LEU A 105 2.74 -13.52 4.30
C LEU A 105 2.03 -12.64 3.27
N LEU A 106 1.39 -11.55 3.71
CA LEU A 106 0.76 -10.56 2.84
C LEU A 106 1.79 -9.85 1.96
N LEU A 107 2.96 -9.50 2.50
CA LEU A 107 4.06 -8.90 1.73
C LEU A 107 4.52 -9.83 0.62
N LYS A 108 4.68 -11.13 0.93
CA LYS A 108 5.04 -12.12 -0.08
C LYS A 108 3.99 -12.20 -1.19
N GLY A 109 2.71 -12.30 -0.84
CA GLY A 109 1.62 -12.35 -1.81
C GLY A 109 1.50 -11.06 -2.63
N ALA A 110 1.68 -9.89 -2.01
CA ALA A 110 1.68 -8.60 -2.68
C ALA A 110 2.85 -8.46 -3.68
N TYR A 111 4.04 -8.93 -3.29
CA TYR A 111 5.19 -8.96 -4.18
C TYR A 111 4.96 -9.92 -5.36
N ASP A 112 4.54 -11.16 -5.10
CA ASP A 112 4.32 -12.17 -6.14
C ASP A 112 3.25 -11.72 -7.16
N TYR A 113 2.21 -11.03 -6.69
CA TYR A 113 1.18 -10.47 -7.55
C TYR A 113 1.71 -9.31 -8.41
N TRP A 114 2.45 -8.37 -7.81
CA TRP A 114 3.00 -7.21 -8.50
C TRP A 114 4.15 -7.59 -9.45
N ALA A 115 5.02 -8.52 -9.06
CA ALA A 115 6.18 -8.97 -9.82
C ALA A 115 5.83 -9.44 -11.24
N VAL A 116 4.63 -10.04 -11.41
CA VAL A 116 4.13 -10.46 -12.71
C VAL A 116 4.00 -9.29 -13.69
N PHE A 117 3.58 -8.11 -13.22
CA PHE A 117 3.43 -6.93 -14.06
C PHE A 117 4.74 -6.17 -14.27
N ALA A 118 5.68 -6.30 -13.35
CA ALA A 118 7.01 -5.68 -13.41
C ALA A 118 8.05 -6.52 -14.16
N ASP A 119 7.64 -7.64 -14.75
CA ASP A 119 8.51 -8.63 -15.38
C ASP A 119 9.61 -9.18 -14.45
N LEU A 120 9.29 -9.24 -13.16
CA LEU A 120 10.18 -9.78 -12.14
C LEU A 120 9.79 -11.22 -11.79
N PRO A 121 10.77 -12.05 -11.34
CA PRO A 121 10.48 -13.42 -10.94
C PRO A 121 9.64 -13.44 -9.66
N PRO A 122 8.50 -14.13 -9.66
CA PRO A 122 7.72 -14.36 -8.45
C PRO A 122 8.47 -15.32 -7.52
N THR A 123 8.14 -15.30 -6.23
CA THR A 123 8.78 -16.19 -5.26
C THR A 123 8.34 -17.65 -5.35
N SER A 124 7.30 -17.96 -6.11
CA SER A 124 6.81 -19.32 -6.44
C SER A 124 6.84 -20.31 -5.28
N GLY A 125 6.30 -19.92 -4.13
CA GLY A 125 6.35 -20.72 -2.89
C GLY A 125 7.68 -20.64 -2.13
N ARG A 126 8.73 -20.10 -2.71
CA ARG A 126 10.01 -19.83 -2.05
C ARG A 126 10.06 -18.39 -1.52
N TRP A 127 10.91 -18.15 -0.52
CA TRP A 127 11.07 -16.81 0.06
C TRP A 127 11.90 -15.85 -0.81
N PHE A 128 12.56 -16.37 -1.86
CA PHE A 128 13.40 -15.60 -2.78
C PHE A 128 12.93 -15.81 -4.22
N PRO A 129 13.08 -14.82 -5.08
CA PRO A 129 12.81 -14.93 -6.52
C PRO A 129 13.65 -16.06 -7.15
N THR A 130 13.07 -16.83 -8.06
CA THR A 130 13.69 -18.01 -8.65
C THR A 130 14.04 -17.90 -10.12
N GLY A 131 13.96 -16.73 -10.71
CA GLY A 131 14.28 -16.48 -12.11
C GLY A 131 13.13 -15.79 -12.85
N LEU A 132 13.45 -15.20 -13.98
CA LEU A 132 12.49 -14.53 -14.86
C LEU A 132 11.65 -15.55 -15.61
N ASP A 133 10.35 -15.42 -15.59
CA ASP A 133 9.44 -16.24 -16.38
C ASP A 133 9.24 -15.58 -17.75
N MET A 134 9.98 -16.03 -18.75
CA MET A 134 9.94 -15.49 -20.11
C MET A 134 8.73 -15.99 -20.91
N LYS A 135 7.53 -15.95 -20.38
CA LYS A 135 6.33 -16.26 -21.15
C LYS A 135 5.93 -15.08 -22.02
N ALA A 136 5.64 -15.35 -23.29
CA ALA A 136 5.02 -14.38 -24.18
C ALA A 136 3.69 -13.90 -23.57
N ARG A 137 3.55 -12.61 -23.36
CA ARG A 137 2.43 -12.01 -22.65
C ARG A 137 1.64 -11.12 -23.60
N SER A 138 0.31 -11.14 -23.51
CA SER A 138 -0.51 -10.22 -24.29
C SER A 138 -0.47 -8.83 -23.67
N GLN A 139 -0.33 -7.79 -24.47
CA GLN A 139 -0.26 -6.39 -24.05
C GLN A 139 -1.46 -6.00 -23.14
N SER A 140 -2.68 -6.46 -23.48
CA SER A 140 -3.89 -6.21 -22.70
C SER A 140 -3.87 -6.77 -21.27
N PHE A 141 -2.98 -7.72 -20.96
CA PHE A 141 -2.81 -8.22 -19.60
C PHE A 141 -2.04 -7.25 -18.71
N TYR A 142 -1.13 -6.47 -19.29
CA TYR A 142 -0.23 -5.56 -18.56
C TYR A 142 -0.76 -4.14 -18.45
N GLU A 143 -1.74 -3.78 -19.25
CA GLU A 143 -2.36 -2.47 -19.28
C GLU A 143 -3.67 -2.46 -18.47
N VAL A 144 -4.02 -1.29 -17.94
CA VAL A 144 -5.35 -1.03 -17.37
C VAL A 144 -6.38 -0.86 -18.50
N GLN A 145 -7.67 -0.73 -18.15
CA GLN A 145 -8.73 -0.73 -19.15
C GLN A 145 -8.95 0.64 -19.82
N ASP A 146 -9.02 1.69 -19.02
CA ASP A 146 -9.51 3.00 -19.48
C ASP A 146 -8.49 4.13 -19.28
N VAL A 147 -7.59 4.05 -18.30
CA VAL A 147 -6.64 5.13 -18.01
C VAL A 147 -5.59 5.20 -19.11
N PRO A 148 -5.50 6.32 -19.87
CA PRO A 148 -4.52 6.48 -20.93
C PRO A 148 -3.10 6.54 -20.37
N MET A 149 -2.12 6.22 -21.22
CA MET A 149 -0.71 6.35 -20.87
C MET A 149 -0.36 7.80 -20.53
N ILE A 150 0.27 8.00 -19.39
CA ILE A 150 0.75 9.31 -18.96
C ILE A 150 2.23 9.41 -19.32
N GLY A 151 2.63 10.45 -20.04
CA GLY A 151 4.02 10.63 -20.52
C GLY A 151 5.09 10.59 -19.43
N LEU A 152 4.72 10.85 -18.16
CA LEU A 152 5.61 10.70 -17.00
C LEU A 152 6.13 9.26 -16.82
N PHE A 153 5.36 8.27 -17.27
CA PHE A 153 5.69 6.85 -17.14
C PHE A 153 6.24 6.23 -18.42
N ALA A 154 6.50 7.03 -19.46
CA ALA A 154 7.05 6.55 -20.74
C ALA A 154 8.37 5.78 -20.59
N PHE A 155 9.17 6.09 -19.56
CA PHE A 155 10.40 5.36 -19.27
C PHE A 155 10.17 3.87 -18.95
N LEU A 156 8.94 3.47 -18.57
CA LEU A 156 8.58 2.08 -18.32
C LEU A 156 8.49 1.26 -19.61
N GLU A 157 8.28 1.91 -20.75
CA GLU A 157 8.26 1.26 -22.08
C GLU A 157 9.62 0.64 -22.38
N ASP A 158 10.69 1.37 -22.13
CA ASP A 158 12.06 0.87 -22.33
C ASP A 158 12.46 -0.15 -21.24
N LEU A 159 11.97 0.03 -20.01
CA LEU A 159 12.42 -0.76 -18.86
C LEU A 159 11.72 -2.13 -18.77
N ILE A 160 10.43 -2.20 -19.12
CA ILE A 160 9.58 -3.37 -18.87
C ILE A 160 9.03 -3.96 -20.17
N ASN A 161 8.79 -3.12 -21.19
CA ASN A 161 8.13 -3.51 -22.43
C ASN A 161 9.09 -3.61 -23.63
N TYR A 162 10.37 -3.67 -23.39
CA TYR A 162 11.40 -3.84 -24.44
C TYR A 162 11.35 -2.79 -25.58
N GLY A 163 10.85 -1.58 -25.28
CA GLY A 163 10.73 -0.47 -26.21
C GLY A 163 9.41 -0.41 -26.98
N ASP A 164 8.49 -1.34 -26.75
CA ASP A 164 7.14 -1.26 -27.29
C ASP A 164 6.30 -0.23 -26.51
N SER A 165 5.54 0.61 -27.23
CA SER A 165 4.72 1.65 -26.62
C SER A 165 3.47 1.07 -25.95
N TYR A 166 3.09 1.65 -24.80
CA TYR A 166 1.82 1.36 -24.13
C TYR A 166 0.72 2.34 -24.61
N GLU A 167 -0.45 1.82 -24.95
CA GLU A 167 -1.64 2.64 -25.21
C GLU A 167 -2.30 3.13 -23.92
N LYS A 168 -2.27 2.27 -22.89
CA LYS A 168 -2.88 2.51 -21.60
C LYS A 168 -1.82 2.47 -20.49
N LEU A 169 -2.19 2.96 -19.31
CA LEU A 169 -1.31 2.93 -18.16
C LEU A 169 -0.92 1.49 -17.80
N PRO A 170 0.37 1.15 -17.66
CA PRO A 170 0.78 -0.19 -17.28
C PRO A 170 0.37 -0.49 -15.84
N LYS A 171 -0.16 -1.70 -15.60
CA LYS A 171 -0.63 -2.17 -14.27
C LYS A 171 0.45 -2.14 -13.19
N VAL A 172 1.72 -2.16 -13.57
CA VAL A 172 2.83 -2.04 -12.63
C VAL A 172 2.70 -0.80 -11.75
N VAL A 173 2.18 0.32 -12.30
CA VAL A 173 2.05 1.60 -11.59
C VAL A 173 0.95 1.55 -10.50
N PRO A 174 -0.32 1.29 -10.82
CA PRO A 174 -1.37 1.27 -9.79
C PRO A 174 -1.18 0.15 -8.77
N TYR A 175 -0.61 -0.99 -9.13
CA TYR A 175 -0.41 -2.10 -8.20
C TYR A 175 0.86 -2.01 -7.36
N LEU A 176 1.76 -1.07 -7.63
CA LEU A 176 2.97 -0.82 -6.83
C LEU A 176 2.66 -0.53 -5.36
N VAL A 177 1.48 0.02 -5.06
CA VAL A 177 1.06 0.26 -3.68
C VAL A 177 1.01 -1.01 -2.84
N MET A 178 0.72 -2.17 -3.43
CA MET A 178 0.60 -3.42 -2.69
C MET A 178 1.90 -3.81 -1.97
N PRO A 179 3.05 -3.98 -2.63
CA PRO A 179 4.30 -4.27 -1.92
C PRO A 179 4.75 -3.12 -1.02
N ILE A 180 4.57 -1.85 -1.43
CA ILE A 180 4.97 -0.69 -0.62
C ILE A 180 4.19 -0.65 0.70
N SER A 181 2.87 -0.77 0.66
CA SER A 181 2.02 -0.73 1.86
C SER A 181 2.31 -1.90 2.80
N MET A 182 2.58 -3.09 2.26
CA MET A 182 2.92 -4.25 3.08
C MET A 182 4.31 -4.13 3.72
N ILE A 183 5.28 -3.50 3.06
CA ILE A 183 6.59 -3.16 3.65
C ILE A 183 6.38 -2.18 4.81
N LEU A 184 5.58 -1.13 4.62
CA LEU A 184 5.27 -0.18 5.67
C LEU A 184 4.56 -0.85 6.85
N LEU A 185 3.62 -1.75 6.57
CA LEU A 185 2.88 -2.49 7.59
C LEU A 185 3.82 -3.38 8.43
N VAL A 186 4.72 -4.14 7.79
CA VAL A 186 5.75 -4.93 8.49
C VAL A 186 6.64 -4.03 9.35
N TYR A 187 7.05 -2.90 8.81
CA TYR A 187 7.86 -1.92 9.54
C TYR A 187 7.13 -1.38 10.78
N ARG A 188 5.83 -1.06 10.69
CA ARG A 188 5.03 -0.59 11.82
C ARG A 188 4.86 -1.64 12.90
N PHE A 189 4.55 -2.89 12.53
CA PHE A 189 4.47 -3.97 13.50
C PHE A 189 5.83 -4.29 14.15
N ALA A 190 6.94 -4.17 13.41
CA ALA A 190 8.27 -4.30 14.00
C ALA A 190 8.56 -3.17 15.00
N GLN A 191 8.18 -1.93 14.71
CA GLN A 191 8.28 -0.82 15.67
C GLN A 191 7.44 -1.08 16.92
N ALA A 192 6.21 -1.57 16.78
CA ALA A 192 5.35 -1.93 17.91
C ALA A 192 5.96 -3.05 18.76
N ALA A 193 6.52 -4.09 18.13
CA ALA A 193 7.22 -5.17 18.84
C ALA A 193 8.38 -4.65 19.70
N VAL A 194 9.20 -3.76 19.15
CA VAL A 194 10.34 -3.15 19.86
C VAL A 194 9.85 -2.27 21.03
N GLY A 195 8.75 -1.53 20.84
CA GLY A 195 8.13 -0.72 21.89
C GLY A 195 7.67 -1.58 23.09
N ILE A 196 6.93 -2.67 22.82
CA ILE A 196 6.47 -3.60 23.85
C ILE A 196 7.67 -4.28 24.55
N TRP A 197 8.68 -4.67 23.80
CA TRP A 197 9.89 -5.28 24.35
C TRP A 197 10.61 -4.34 25.32
N LYS A 198 10.74 -3.05 24.99
CA LYS A 198 11.40 -2.03 25.83
C LYS A 198 10.58 -1.61 27.06
N GLY A 199 9.34 -2.08 27.19
CA GLY A 199 8.49 -1.76 28.32
C GLY A 199 7.64 -0.48 28.15
N ASP A 200 7.60 0.12 26.95
CA ASP A 200 6.70 1.21 26.59
C ASP A 200 5.23 0.74 26.42
N ALA A 201 4.90 -0.37 27.06
CA ALA A 201 3.57 -1.00 26.98
C ALA A 201 2.41 -0.13 27.52
N ASP A 202 2.72 0.98 28.17
CA ASP A 202 1.72 1.96 28.65
C ASP A 202 1.25 2.94 27.57
N ARG A 203 1.73 2.79 26.33
CA ARG A 203 1.39 3.65 25.17
C ARG A 203 0.74 2.89 24.02
N LEU A 204 0.25 1.69 24.26
CA LEU A 204 -0.56 0.93 23.30
C LEU A 204 -2.03 1.19 23.49
#